data_8b6fe2c4bc7a9d2a51f4c9a7123502a4
#
_entry.id   8b6fe2c4bc7a9d2a51f4c9a7123502a4
#
_cell.length_a   1.000
_cell.length_b   1.000
_cell.length_c   1.000
_cell.angle_alpha   90.00
_cell.angle_beta   90.00
_cell.angle_gamma   90.00
#
_symmetry.space_group_name_H-M   'P 1'
#
loop_
_entity.id
_entity.type
_entity.pdbx_description
1 polymer ?
#
loop_
_entity_poly.entity_id
_entity_poly.type
_entity_poly.pdbx_seq_one_letter_code
_entity_poly.pdbx_strand_id
1 'polypeptide(L)'
;MIHNGKRTRKISIRFKLMLPVTTIMLIMALALVSMGSRAVRKGMSQLGGEEAVMAAKAAGHVVDGDELESLYESDGTGESYERIRLAMDAVRRELGVLYMYTLYEDGGKIYYGIDTAEVDACEYGSEFDATYEELADEIGRAHV
;
A
#
# COMPACT_ATOMS: atom_id res chain seq x y z
N MET A 1 -69.50 17.01 10.02
CA MET A 1 -68.42 17.09 11.02
C MET A 1 -67.80 15.71 11.22
N ILE A 2 -66.64 15.44 10.61
CA ILE A 2 -65.98 14.11 10.68
C ILE A 2 -64.84 14.26 11.70
N HIS A 3 -65.03 13.62 12.85
CA HIS A 3 -64.05 13.65 13.94
C HIS A 3 -62.96 12.57 13.66
N ASN A 4 -61.81 13.02 13.18
CA ASN A 4 -60.70 12.15 12.83
C ASN A 4 -59.88 11.84 14.13
N GLY A 5 -60.28 10.77 14.82
CA GLY A 5 -59.62 10.30 16.04
C GLY A 5 -58.22 9.74 15.74
N LYS A 6 -57.17 10.50 16.00
CA LYS A 6 -55.77 10.05 15.99
C LYS A 6 -55.60 8.92 17.00
N ARG A 7 -55.57 7.66 16.55
CA ARG A 7 -55.17 6.50 17.35
C ARG A 7 -53.71 6.60 17.69
N THR A 8 -53.36 7.14 18.84
CA THR A 8 -52.01 7.05 19.40
C THR A 8 -51.75 5.60 19.82
N ARG A 9 -50.95 4.89 19.01
CA ARG A 9 -50.45 3.56 19.36
C ARG A 9 -49.62 3.66 20.67
N LYS A 10 -50.14 3.12 21.76
CA LYS A 10 -49.40 3.00 23.02
C LYS A 10 -48.28 2.01 22.83
N ILE A 11 -47.03 2.50 22.61
CA ILE A 11 -45.81 1.69 22.53
C ILE A 11 -45.61 1.02 23.89
N SER A 12 -45.49 -0.31 23.92
CA SER A 12 -45.26 -1.09 25.13
C SER A 12 -44.03 -0.60 25.88
N ILE A 13 -44.10 -0.52 27.21
CA ILE A 13 -42.99 -0.14 28.08
C ILE A 13 -41.73 -0.97 27.82
N ARG A 14 -41.90 -2.25 27.50
CA ARG A 14 -40.81 -3.15 27.11
C ARG A 14 -40.08 -2.65 25.86
N PHE A 15 -40.78 -2.14 24.87
CA PHE A 15 -40.18 -1.61 23.64
C PHE A 15 -39.44 -0.29 23.86
N LYS A 16 -39.97 0.56 24.76
CA LYS A 16 -39.29 1.81 25.15
C LYS A 16 -37.98 1.57 25.91
N LEU A 17 -37.87 0.43 26.61
CA LEU A 17 -36.68 0.09 27.36
C LEU A 17 -35.65 -0.68 26.52
N MET A 18 -36.12 -1.52 25.60
CA MET A 18 -35.24 -2.29 24.71
C MET A 18 -34.55 -1.41 23.64
N LEU A 19 -35.26 -0.40 23.13
CA LEU A 19 -34.75 0.44 22.05
C LEU A 19 -33.42 1.16 22.44
N PRO A 20 -33.29 1.86 23.56
CA PRO A 20 -32.04 2.52 23.94
C PRO A 20 -30.92 1.49 24.24
N VAL A 21 -31.23 0.36 24.83
CA VAL A 21 -30.21 -0.67 25.12
C VAL A 21 -29.64 -1.26 23.83
N THR A 22 -30.48 -1.61 22.86
CA THR A 22 -30.01 -2.12 21.57
C THR A 22 -29.25 -1.05 20.77
N THR A 23 -29.64 0.22 20.87
CA THR A 23 -28.94 1.31 20.21
C THR A 23 -27.53 1.50 20.80
N ILE A 24 -27.40 1.48 22.12
CA ILE A 24 -26.10 1.58 22.79
C ILE A 24 -25.20 0.40 22.43
N MET A 25 -25.72 -0.83 22.43
CA MET A 25 -24.97 -2.02 22.03
C MET A 25 -24.48 -1.93 20.57
N LEU A 26 -25.31 -1.42 19.67
CA LEU A 26 -24.95 -1.24 18.26
C LEU A 26 -23.83 -0.19 18.11
N ILE A 27 -23.93 0.94 18.82
CA ILE A 27 -22.91 1.99 18.81
C ILE A 27 -21.58 1.44 19.35
N MET A 28 -21.60 0.70 20.46
CA MET A 28 -20.40 0.06 21.01
C MET A 28 -19.79 -0.95 20.04
N ALA A 29 -20.59 -1.79 19.40
CA ALA A 29 -20.11 -2.76 18.42
C ALA A 29 -19.43 -2.06 17.22
N LEU A 30 -20.04 -1.00 16.68
CA LEU A 30 -19.45 -0.21 15.60
C LEU A 30 -18.15 0.49 16.02
N ALA A 31 -18.09 1.01 17.24
CA ALA A 31 -16.87 1.62 17.78
C ALA A 31 -15.73 0.60 17.90
N LEU A 32 -16.00 -0.59 18.44
CA LEU A 32 -15.00 -1.67 18.57
C LEU A 32 -14.49 -2.15 17.20
N VAL A 33 -15.37 -2.34 16.23
CA VAL A 33 -14.99 -2.71 14.85
C VAL A 33 -14.12 -1.62 14.21
N SER A 34 -14.48 -0.35 14.38
CA SER A 34 -13.72 0.75 13.80
C SER A 34 -12.33 0.91 14.43
N MET A 35 -12.21 0.73 15.75
CA MET A 35 -10.91 0.76 16.44
C MET A 35 -10.05 -0.45 16.05
N GLY A 36 -10.64 -1.64 16.01
CA GLY A 36 -9.93 -2.87 15.62
C GLY A 36 -9.39 -2.79 14.19
N SER A 37 -10.20 -2.33 13.24
CA SER A 37 -9.76 -2.22 11.85
C SER A 37 -8.62 -1.19 11.65
N ARG A 38 -8.62 -0.09 12.40
CA ARG A 38 -7.52 0.90 12.36
C ARG A 38 -6.22 0.33 12.93
N ALA A 39 -6.29 -0.39 14.05
CA ALA A 39 -5.13 -1.01 14.67
C ALA A 39 -4.49 -2.07 13.76
N VAL A 40 -5.33 -2.93 13.15
CA VAL A 40 -4.86 -3.95 12.20
C VAL A 40 -4.21 -3.31 10.96
N ARG A 41 -4.84 -2.31 10.35
CA ARG A 41 -4.26 -1.61 9.18
C ARG A 41 -2.91 -0.98 9.53
N LYS A 42 -2.79 -0.31 10.68
CA LYS A 42 -1.52 0.30 11.09
C LYS A 42 -0.43 -0.75 11.33
N GLY A 43 -0.76 -1.86 11.97
CA GLY A 43 0.18 -2.96 12.20
C GLY A 43 0.64 -3.61 10.89
N MET A 44 -0.27 -3.89 9.96
CA MET A 44 0.07 -4.45 8.65
C MET A 44 0.92 -3.50 7.81
N SER A 45 0.64 -2.20 7.83
CA SER A 45 1.44 -1.21 7.11
C SER A 45 2.87 -1.09 7.66
N GLN A 46 3.06 -1.18 8.97
CA GLN A 46 4.38 -1.17 9.59
C GLN A 46 5.20 -2.42 9.24
N LEU A 47 4.60 -3.61 9.36
CA LEU A 47 5.28 -4.88 9.03
C LEU A 47 5.65 -4.93 7.54
N GLY A 48 4.74 -4.55 6.65
CA GLY A 48 5.02 -4.50 5.21
C GLY A 48 6.12 -3.49 4.85
N GLY A 49 6.19 -2.36 5.55
CA GLY A 49 7.26 -1.38 5.37
C GLY A 49 8.64 -1.90 5.77
N GLU A 50 8.74 -2.58 6.92
CA GLU A 50 10.00 -3.19 7.37
C GLU A 50 10.48 -4.30 6.41
N GLU A 51 9.58 -5.15 5.93
CA GLU A 51 9.89 -6.18 4.94
C GLU A 51 10.36 -5.55 3.61
N ALA A 52 9.70 -4.50 3.14
CA ALA A 52 10.09 -3.80 1.93
C ALA A 52 11.49 -3.17 2.04
N VAL A 53 11.81 -2.54 3.18
CA VAL A 53 13.15 -1.98 3.43
C VAL A 53 14.21 -3.09 3.47
N MET A 54 13.94 -4.23 4.08
CA MET A 54 14.87 -5.36 4.08
C MET A 54 15.09 -5.91 2.66
N ALA A 55 14.02 -6.03 1.88
CA ALA A 55 14.10 -6.48 0.49
C ALA A 55 14.89 -5.50 -0.38
N ALA A 56 14.66 -4.20 -0.22
CA ALA A 56 15.41 -3.16 -0.94
C ALA A 56 16.91 -3.18 -0.58
N LYS A 57 17.25 -3.34 0.70
CA LYS A 57 18.65 -3.50 1.14
C LYS A 57 19.30 -4.76 0.57
N ALA A 58 18.59 -5.89 0.57
CA ALA A 58 19.09 -7.13 0.00
C ALA A 58 19.34 -6.99 -1.52
N ALA A 59 18.42 -6.36 -2.25
CA ALA A 59 18.61 -6.05 -3.66
C ALA A 59 19.81 -5.14 -3.90
N GLY A 60 20.01 -4.10 -3.08
CA GLY A 60 21.16 -3.19 -3.15
C GLY A 60 22.53 -3.86 -2.90
N HIS A 61 22.56 -5.07 -2.33
CA HIS A 61 23.80 -5.86 -2.19
C HIS A 61 24.15 -6.69 -3.41
N VAL A 62 23.17 -7.00 -4.25
CA VAL A 62 23.34 -7.84 -5.46
C VAL A 62 23.33 -7.03 -6.75
N VAL A 63 22.89 -5.78 -6.68
CA VAL A 63 22.87 -4.83 -7.80
C VAL A 63 24.00 -3.84 -7.63
N ASP A 64 24.86 -3.76 -8.65
CA ASP A 64 25.91 -2.74 -8.71
C ASP A 64 25.28 -1.40 -9.14
N GLY A 65 25.47 -0.37 -8.31
CA GLY A 65 24.89 0.96 -8.56
C GLY A 65 25.46 1.62 -9.82
N ASP A 66 26.75 1.47 -10.08
CA ASP A 66 27.41 2.04 -11.27
C ASP A 66 26.90 1.35 -12.55
N GLU A 67 26.63 0.04 -12.46
CA GLU A 67 26.03 -0.69 -13.58
C GLU A 67 24.57 -0.28 -13.81
N LEU A 68 23.81 -0.05 -12.74
CA LEU A 68 22.44 0.44 -12.83
C LEU A 68 22.38 1.84 -13.45
N GLU A 69 23.30 2.75 -13.06
CA GLU A 69 23.40 4.08 -13.64
C GLU A 69 23.71 4.03 -15.14
N SER A 70 24.59 3.12 -15.57
CA SER A 70 24.92 2.94 -16.98
C SER A 70 23.73 2.44 -17.84
N LEU A 71 22.77 1.75 -17.21
CA LEU A 71 21.53 1.34 -17.89
C LEU A 71 20.60 2.50 -18.16
N TYR A 72 20.56 3.50 -17.29
CA TYR A 72 19.74 4.69 -17.49
C TYR A 72 20.21 5.54 -18.68
N GLU A 73 21.51 5.47 -19.00
CA GLU A 73 22.08 6.14 -20.18
C GLU A 73 21.85 5.34 -21.47
N SER A 74 21.50 4.06 -21.40
CA SER A 74 21.46 3.10 -22.53
C SER A 74 20.08 2.57 -22.90
N ASP A 75 18.99 3.30 -22.66
CA ASP A 75 17.61 2.89 -22.95
C ASP A 75 17.15 1.59 -22.27
N GLY A 76 17.82 1.12 -21.23
CA GLY A 76 17.36 0.00 -20.40
C GLY A 76 17.23 -1.34 -21.15
N THR A 77 18.10 -1.60 -22.10
CA THR A 77 18.10 -2.87 -22.87
C THR A 77 19.46 -3.54 -22.82
N GLY A 78 19.48 -4.86 -23.06
CA GLY A 78 20.72 -5.62 -23.24
C GLY A 78 21.02 -6.60 -22.11
N GLU A 79 22.25 -7.13 -22.15
CA GLU A 79 22.69 -8.21 -21.25
C GLU A 79 22.76 -7.76 -19.79
N SER A 80 23.17 -6.51 -19.52
CA SER A 80 23.21 -5.94 -18.18
C SER A 80 21.84 -5.80 -17.58
N TYR A 81 20.85 -5.35 -18.36
CA TYR A 81 19.45 -5.26 -17.91
C TYR A 81 18.94 -6.65 -17.44
N GLU A 82 19.07 -7.67 -18.28
CA GLU A 82 18.60 -9.03 -17.96
C GLU A 82 19.35 -9.63 -16.76
N ARG A 83 20.65 -9.39 -16.64
CA ARG A 83 21.42 -9.87 -15.49
C ARG A 83 20.94 -9.25 -14.18
N ILE A 84 20.74 -7.94 -14.13
CA ILE A 84 20.26 -7.25 -12.94
C ILE A 84 18.82 -7.66 -12.63
N ARG A 85 17.96 -7.73 -13.64
CA ARG A 85 16.59 -8.21 -13.49
C ARG A 85 16.50 -9.60 -12.87
N LEU A 86 17.32 -10.52 -13.34
CA LEU A 86 17.38 -11.90 -12.82
C LEU A 86 17.91 -11.94 -11.38
N ALA A 87 18.92 -11.10 -11.06
CA ALA A 87 19.45 -11.02 -9.71
C ALA A 87 18.38 -10.46 -8.73
N MET A 88 17.69 -9.41 -9.10
CA MET A 88 16.60 -8.85 -8.32
C MET A 88 15.42 -9.84 -8.18
N ASP A 89 15.06 -10.56 -9.25
CA ASP A 89 14.01 -11.57 -9.21
C ASP A 89 14.35 -12.74 -8.27
N ALA A 90 15.61 -13.14 -8.21
CA ALA A 90 16.06 -14.14 -7.25
C ALA A 90 15.85 -13.67 -5.80
N VAL A 91 16.22 -12.43 -5.49
CA VAL A 91 15.98 -11.81 -4.17
C VAL A 91 14.48 -11.72 -3.87
N ARG A 92 13.69 -11.25 -4.84
CA ARG A 92 12.24 -11.15 -4.72
C ARG A 92 11.60 -12.48 -4.34
N ARG A 93 11.98 -13.55 -5.03
CA ARG A 93 11.46 -14.91 -4.77
C ARG A 93 11.90 -15.46 -3.43
N GLU A 94 13.16 -15.24 -3.04
CA GLU A 94 13.70 -15.73 -1.77
C GLU A 94 13.03 -15.08 -0.58
N LEU A 95 12.75 -13.77 -0.67
CA LEU A 95 12.09 -13.01 0.38
C LEU A 95 10.56 -13.07 0.32
N GLY A 96 9.98 -13.67 -0.73
CA GLY A 96 8.52 -13.77 -0.91
C GLY A 96 7.82 -12.42 -1.18
N VAL A 97 8.56 -11.42 -1.66
CA VAL A 97 8.02 -10.10 -2.02
C VAL A 97 7.28 -10.20 -3.35
N LEU A 98 6.10 -9.57 -3.43
CA LEU A 98 5.25 -9.65 -4.63
C LEU A 98 5.82 -8.84 -5.80
N TYR A 99 6.30 -7.63 -5.52
CA TYR A 99 6.83 -6.70 -6.52
C TYR A 99 8.19 -6.19 -6.08
N MET A 100 9.12 -6.11 -7.01
CA MET A 100 10.42 -5.49 -6.82
C MET A 100 10.80 -4.79 -8.12
N TYR A 101 11.01 -3.50 -8.07
CA TYR A 101 11.36 -2.68 -9.22
C TYR A 101 12.31 -1.56 -8.80
N THR A 102 13.03 -0.99 -9.75
CA THR A 102 13.84 0.21 -9.54
C THR A 102 13.10 1.43 -10.07
N LEU A 103 13.37 2.57 -9.47
CA LEU A 103 12.90 3.87 -9.94
C LEU A 103 14.12 4.76 -10.15
N TYR A 104 14.04 5.63 -11.15
CA TYR A 104 15.03 6.67 -11.37
C TYR A 104 14.35 8.01 -11.62
N GLU A 105 15.07 9.09 -11.34
CA GLU A 105 14.58 10.46 -11.52
C GLU A 105 15.25 11.07 -12.73
N ASP A 106 14.45 11.67 -13.60
CA ASP A 106 14.94 12.49 -14.71
C ASP A 106 14.04 13.72 -14.90
N GLY A 107 14.65 14.89 -14.86
CA GLY A 107 13.95 16.16 -15.06
C GLY A 107 12.83 16.48 -14.08
N GLY A 108 12.92 15.99 -12.84
CA GLY A 108 11.92 16.18 -11.78
C GLY A 108 10.75 15.19 -11.85
N LYS A 109 10.81 14.21 -12.73
CA LYS A 109 9.85 13.12 -12.85
C LYS A 109 10.49 11.80 -12.46
N ILE A 110 9.67 10.85 -12.04
CA ILE A 110 10.10 9.51 -11.68
C ILE A 110 9.67 8.52 -12.75
N TYR A 111 10.55 7.62 -13.08
CA TYR A 111 10.33 6.60 -14.10
C TYR A 111 10.63 5.21 -13.56
N TYR A 112 9.93 4.22 -14.08
CA TYR A 112 10.26 2.83 -13.84
C TYR A 112 11.57 2.47 -14.55
N GLY A 113 12.47 1.85 -13.79
CA GLY A 113 13.65 1.19 -14.34
C GLY A 113 13.38 -0.30 -14.58
N ILE A 114 14.09 -1.16 -13.86
CA ILE A 114 13.92 -2.61 -13.98
C ILE A 114 12.73 -3.05 -13.15
N ASP A 115 11.80 -3.81 -13.73
CA ASP A 115 10.70 -4.47 -13.05
C ASP A 115 10.87 -6.00 -13.14
N THR A 116 10.68 -6.68 -12.00
CA THR A 116 10.79 -8.14 -11.90
C THR A 116 9.44 -8.85 -11.99
N ALA A 117 8.35 -8.15 -12.25
CA ALA A 117 7.02 -8.74 -12.39
C ALA A 117 6.97 -9.72 -13.58
N GLU A 118 6.33 -10.88 -13.38
CA GLU A 118 6.15 -11.88 -14.45
C GLU A 118 4.94 -11.55 -15.33
N VAL A 119 3.96 -10.83 -14.77
CA VAL A 119 2.73 -10.42 -15.44
C VAL A 119 2.53 -8.94 -15.14
N ASP A 120 2.13 -8.20 -16.15
CA ASP A 120 1.90 -6.74 -16.08
C ASP A 120 3.13 -5.95 -15.60
N ALA A 121 4.35 -6.37 -16.00
CA ALA A 121 5.56 -5.62 -15.74
C ALA A 121 5.48 -4.22 -16.36
N CYS A 122 5.92 -3.22 -15.62
CA CYS A 122 6.02 -1.87 -16.14
C CYS A 122 7.14 -1.78 -17.17
N GLU A 123 6.88 -1.10 -18.27
CA GLU A 123 7.90 -0.84 -19.29
C GLU A 123 8.99 0.09 -18.75
N TYR A 124 10.24 -0.21 -19.08
CA TYR A 124 11.37 0.65 -18.76
C TYR A 124 11.15 2.06 -19.31
N GLY A 125 11.37 3.08 -18.46
CA GLY A 125 11.14 4.47 -18.84
C GLY A 125 9.68 4.92 -18.83
N SER A 126 8.73 4.08 -18.43
CA SER A 126 7.36 4.55 -18.20
C SER A 126 7.26 5.43 -16.95
N GLU A 127 6.46 6.50 -17.01
CA GLU A 127 6.34 7.48 -15.91
C GLU A 127 5.64 6.85 -14.69
N PHE A 128 6.20 7.08 -13.51
CA PHE A 128 5.62 6.65 -12.24
C PHE A 128 4.65 7.71 -11.72
N ASP A 129 3.49 7.30 -11.20
CA ASP A 129 2.39 8.18 -10.82
C ASP A 129 2.62 9.02 -9.54
N ALA A 130 3.85 9.08 -9.00
CA ALA A 130 4.18 9.90 -7.84
C ALA A 130 5.31 10.87 -8.16
N THR A 131 5.28 12.03 -7.51
CA THR A 131 6.40 13.00 -7.60
C THR A 131 7.55 12.58 -6.68
N TYR A 132 8.75 13.09 -6.99
CA TYR A 132 9.92 12.87 -6.13
C TYR A 132 9.70 13.34 -4.68
N GLU A 133 8.98 14.46 -4.49
CA GLU A 133 8.68 15.01 -3.17
C GLU A 133 7.76 14.08 -2.36
N GLU A 134 6.75 13.49 -3.00
CA GLU A 134 5.86 12.51 -2.36
C GLU A 134 6.61 11.25 -1.97
N LEU A 135 7.46 10.72 -2.85
CA LEU A 135 8.28 9.54 -2.57
C LEU A 135 9.29 9.79 -1.45
N ALA A 136 9.98 10.93 -1.48
CA ALA A 136 10.96 11.31 -0.47
C ALA A 136 10.32 11.48 0.92
N ASP A 137 9.11 12.01 0.99
CA ASP A 137 8.34 12.15 2.23
C ASP A 137 7.89 10.78 2.79
N GLU A 138 7.51 9.83 1.93
CA GLU A 138 7.20 8.46 2.33
C GLU A 138 8.43 7.69 2.82
N ILE A 139 9.55 7.79 2.13
CA ILE A 139 10.84 7.18 2.54
C ILE A 139 11.31 7.78 3.86
N GLY A 140 11.20 9.11 4.03
CA GLY A 140 11.53 9.80 5.28
C GLY A 140 10.71 9.35 6.47
N ARG A 141 9.43 9.05 6.28
CA ARG A 141 8.56 8.51 7.34
C ARG A 141 8.88 7.07 7.74
N ALA A 142 9.45 6.28 6.85
CA ALA A 142 9.84 4.91 7.15
C ALA A 142 11.12 4.82 8.02
N HIS A 143 11.84 5.93 8.21
CA HIS A 143 13.08 6.02 8.99
C HIS A 143 12.93 6.67 10.38
N VAL A 144 11.71 7.06 10.78
CA VAL A 144 11.35 7.58 12.11
C VAL A 144 10.52 6.54 12.87
#